data_57b12bd92d049d35aac7f2baab9e377b
#
_entry.id   57b12bd92d049d35aac7f2baab9e377b
#
_cell.length_a   1.000
_cell.length_b   1.000
_cell.length_c   1.000
_cell.angle_alpha   90.00
_cell.angle_beta   90.00
_cell.angle_gamma   90.00
#
_symmetry.space_group_name_H-M   'P 1'
#
loop_
_entity.id
_entity.type
_entity.pdbx_description
1 polymer ?
#
loop_
_entity_poly.entity_id
_entity_poly.type
_entity_poly.pdbx_seq_one_letter_code
_entity_poly.pdbx_strand_id
1 'polypeptide(L)'
;MITIVDYDCGNVNAIINAFKELGVNAEVSKSINDIDNASKLILPGVGSYDYAMKRLFKSGLIDSLNNSVLKKKIPILGICVGMQILGNKSDEG
;
A
#
# COMPACT_ATOMS: atom_id res chain seq x y z
N MET A 1 7.93 5.23 10.18
CA MET A 1 7.69 5.98 8.92
C MET A 1 6.45 5.46 8.23
N ILE A 2 5.60 6.36 7.78
CA ILE A 2 4.46 6.01 6.94
C ILE A 2 5.01 5.69 5.54
N THR A 3 4.70 4.51 5.01
CA THR A 3 5.20 4.09 3.71
C THR A 3 4.05 3.94 2.72
N ILE A 4 4.13 4.65 1.61
CA ILE A 4 3.20 4.55 0.49
C ILE A 4 3.74 3.48 -0.44
N VAL A 5 2.97 2.41 -0.63
CA VAL A 5 3.42 1.26 -1.42
C VAL A 5 3.36 1.60 -2.91
N ASP A 6 4.51 1.57 -3.57
CA ASP A 6 4.61 1.81 -5.00
C ASP A 6 4.69 0.46 -5.74
N TYR A 7 3.56 0.03 -6.29
CA TYR A 7 3.49 -1.21 -7.07
C TYR A 7 3.05 -0.95 -8.51
N ASP A 8 3.42 0.23 -9.01
CA ASP A 8 3.09 0.70 -10.37
C ASP A 8 1.59 0.87 -10.61
N CYS A 9 0.83 1.15 -9.57
CA CYS A 9 -0.60 1.42 -9.67
C CYS A 9 -0.97 2.50 -8.66
N GLY A 10 -1.61 3.55 -9.14
CA GLY A 10 -2.01 4.66 -8.29
C GLY A 10 -1.12 5.88 -8.47
N ASN A 11 -1.60 7.02 -8.00
CA ASN A 11 -0.88 8.29 -8.09
C ASN A 11 -0.12 8.56 -6.79
N VAL A 12 1.05 7.92 -6.67
CA VAL A 12 1.86 8.05 -5.46
C VAL A 12 2.36 9.46 -5.23
N ASN A 13 2.63 10.22 -6.31
CA ASN A 13 3.12 11.59 -6.18
C ASN A 13 2.06 12.52 -5.57
N ALA A 14 0.80 12.36 -5.96
CA ALA A 14 -0.27 13.15 -5.38
C ALA A 14 -0.43 12.85 -3.89
N ILE A 15 -0.31 11.59 -3.52
CA ILE A 15 -0.45 11.16 -2.13
C ILE A 15 0.70 11.70 -1.28
N ILE A 16 1.94 11.56 -1.76
CA ILE A 16 3.10 12.06 -0.99
C ILE A 16 3.07 13.58 -0.84
N ASN A 17 2.61 14.30 -1.88
CA ASN A 17 2.48 15.74 -1.82
C ASN A 17 1.42 16.17 -0.81
N ALA A 18 0.30 15.45 -0.72
CA ALA A 18 -0.73 15.72 0.26
C ALA A 18 -0.20 15.57 1.69
N PHE A 19 0.59 14.54 1.96
CA PHE A 19 1.22 14.37 3.26
C PHE A 19 2.19 15.50 3.58
N LYS A 20 2.97 15.95 2.60
CA LYS A 20 3.89 17.09 2.78
C LYS A 20 3.14 18.36 3.15
N GLU A 21 2.01 18.63 2.49
CA GLU A 21 1.19 19.80 2.82
C GLU A 21 0.64 19.74 4.25
N LEU A 22 0.37 18.55 4.74
CA LEU A 22 -0.12 18.36 6.11
C LEU A 22 1.02 18.34 7.14
N GLY A 23 2.25 18.43 6.70
CA GLY A 23 3.41 18.38 7.60
C GLY A 23 3.69 16.98 8.14
N VAL A 24 3.19 15.95 7.47
CA VAL A 24 3.37 14.55 7.89
C VAL A 24 4.49 13.90 7.08
N ASN A 25 5.44 13.28 7.78
CA ASN A 25 6.52 12.56 7.12
C ASN A 25 6.04 11.22 6.57
N ALA A 26 6.28 11.00 5.28
CA ALA A 26 5.96 9.76 4.61
C ALA A 26 6.98 9.52 3.50
N GLU A 27 7.10 8.26 3.09
CA GLU A 27 7.97 7.89 1.97
C GLU A 27 7.20 7.05 0.96
N VAL A 28 7.62 7.09 -0.29
CA VAL A 28 7.14 6.21 -1.35
C VAL A 28 8.21 5.15 -1.55
N SER A 29 7.83 3.88 -1.53
CA SER A 29 8.80 2.81 -1.73
C SER A 29 8.20 1.58 -2.38
N LYS A 30 9.01 0.90 -3.17
CA LYS A 30 8.73 -0.43 -3.73
C LYS A 30 9.65 -1.49 -3.12
N SER A 31 10.39 -1.14 -2.09
CA SER A 31 11.33 -2.04 -1.42
C SER A 31 10.63 -2.87 -0.35
N ILE A 32 10.86 -4.18 -0.39
CA ILE A 32 10.36 -5.10 0.63
C ILE A 32 10.86 -4.68 2.02
N ASN A 33 12.11 -4.27 2.10
CA ASN A 33 12.70 -3.85 3.36
C ASN A 33 11.99 -2.64 3.96
N ASP A 34 11.67 -1.65 3.15
CA ASP A 34 10.96 -0.46 3.62
C ASP A 34 9.54 -0.79 4.09
N ILE A 35 8.86 -1.69 3.37
CA ILE A 35 7.52 -2.13 3.75
C ILE A 35 7.57 -2.90 5.07
N ASP A 36 8.54 -3.80 5.22
CA ASP A 36 8.68 -4.59 6.45
C ASP A 36 8.96 -3.71 7.68
N ASN A 37 9.59 -2.57 7.48
CA ASN A 37 9.95 -1.65 8.57
C ASN A 37 8.99 -0.49 8.75
N ALA A 38 7.93 -0.42 7.96
CA ALA A 38 6.97 0.67 8.05
C ALA A 38 6.16 0.60 9.33
N SER A 39 5.83 1.76 9.90
CA SER A 39 4.92 1.85 11.03
C SER A 39 3.46 1.89 10.61
N LYS A 40 3.21 2.41 9.42
CA LYS A 40 1.90 2.46 8.78
C LYS A 40 2.08 2.33 7.28
N LEU A 41 1.08 1.77 6.61
CA LEU A 41 1.13 1.54 5.16
C LEU A 41 -0.04 2.23 4.47
N ILE A 42 0.22 2.76 3.27
CA ILE A 42 -0.81 3.29 2.38
C ILE A 42 -0.77 2.46 1.11
N LEU A 43 -1.90 1.89 0.74
CA LEU A 43 -2.04 1.09 -0.48
C LEU A 43 -2.89 1.85 -1.49
N PRO A 44 -2.26 2.57 -2.43
CA PRO A 44 -3.01 3.27 -3.48
C PRO A 44 -3.46 2.31 -4.57
N GLY A 45 -4.36 2.77 -5.44
CA GLY A 45 -4.75 2.00 -6.60
C GLY A 45 -5.66 2.81 -7.50
N VAL A 46 -5.53 2.63 -8.80
CA VAL A 46 -6.38 3.25 -9.80
C VAL A 46 -6.75 2.21 -10.85
N GLY A 47 -7.85 2.46 -11.58
CA GLY A 47 -8.32 1.54 -12.60
C GLY A 47 -9.14 0.41 -12.03
N SER A 48 -9.14 -0.74 -12.69
CA SER A 48 -9.91 -1.88 -12.23
C SER A 48 -9.19 -2.66 -11.13
N TYR A 49 -9.98 -3.40 -10.36
CA TYR A 49 -9.44 -4.30 -9.34
C TYR A 49 -8.47 -5.31 -9.95
N ASP A 50 -8.85 -5.91 -11.08
CA ASP A 50 -8.00 -6.91 -11.74
C ASP A 50 -6.66 -6.33 -12.17
N TYR A 51 -6.65 -5.13 -12.70
CA TYR A 51 -5.42 -4.45 -13.10
C TYR A 51 -4.50 -4.22 -11.90
N ALA A 52 -5.07 -3.69 -10.82
CA ALA A 52 -4.30 -3.42 -9.60
C ALA A 52 -3.72 -4.71 -9.01
N MET A 53 -4.51 -5.79 -8.98
CA MET A 53 -4.03 -7.07 -8.47
C MET A 53 -2.90 -7.63 -9.31
N LYS A 54 -2.96 -7.51 -10.63
CA LYS A 54 -1.88 -7.94 -11.50
C LYS A 54 -0.58 -7.17 -11.21
N ARG A 55 -0.68 -5.86 -11.02
CA ARG A 55 0.48 -5.04 -10.69
C ARG A 55 1.05 -5.44 -9.33
N LEU A 56 0.19 -5.67 -8.36
CA LEU A 56 0.63 -6.07 -7.03
C LEU A 56 1.35 -7.42 -7.05
N PHE A 57 0.83 -8.40 -7.79
CA PHE A 57 1.51 -9.69 -7.97
C PHE A 57 2.87 -9.53 -8.63
N LYS A 58 2.95 -8.72 -9.69
CA LYS A 58 4.22 -8.50 -10.39
C LYS A 58 5.26 -7.80 -9.54
N SER A 59 4.81 -6.97 -8.59
CA SER A 59 5.74 -6.22 -7.74
C SER A 59 6.50 -7.10 -6.77
N GLY A 60 5.99 -8.30 -6.48
CA GLY A 60 6.59 -9.18 -5.48
C GLY A 60 6.35 -8.75 -4.04
N LEU A 61 5.45 -7.80 -3.80
CA LEU A 61 5.24 -7.23 -2.47
C LEU A 61 4.12 -7.87 -1.67
N ILE A 62 3.36 -8.79 -2.26
CA ILE A 62 2.18 -9.37 -1.59
C ILE A 62 2.53 -10.05 -0.28
N ASP A 63 3.58 -10.87 -0.26
CA ASP A 63 3.95 -11.60 0.95
C ASP A 63 4.39 -10.65 2.06
N SER A 64 5.15 -9.62 1.72
CA SER A 64 5.58 -8.60 2.68
C SER A 64 4.38 -7.84 3.24
N LEU A 65 3.43 -7.45 2.39
CA LEU A 65 2.21 -6.77 2.82
C LEU A 65 1.38 -7.65 3.74
N ASN A 66 1.18 -8.92 3.39
CA ASN A 66 0.43 -9.84 4.22
C ASN A 66 1.09 -10.03 5.58
N ASN A 67 2.41 -10.17 5.61
CA ASN A 67 3.13 -10.31 6.86
C ASN A 67 2.96 -9.07 7.75
N SER A 68 3.10 -7.87 7.16
CA SER A 68 2.97 -6.62 7.90
C SER A 68 1.57 -6.44 8.46
N VAL A 69 0.54 -6.71 7.67
CA VAL A 69 -0.85 -6.46 8.06
C VAL A 69 -1.38 -7.56 8.97
N LEU A 70 -1.15 -8.83 8.63
CA LEU A 70 -1.76 -9.95 9.33
C LEU A 70 -0.98 -10.41 10.55
N LYS A 71 0.35 -10.42 10.47
CA LYS A 71 1.19 -10.89 11.57
C LYS A 71 1.64 -9.75 12.48
N LYS A 72 2.16 -8.67 11.91
CA LYS A 72 2.64 -7.51 12.70
C LYS A 72 1.52 -6.56 13.07
N LYS A 73 0.36 -6.68 12.43
CA LYS A 73 -0.81 -5.83 12.65
C LYS A 73 -0.52 -4.35 12.44
N ILE A 74 0.28 -4.05 11.43
CA ILE A 74 0.58 -2.68 11.02
C ILE A 74 -0.69 -2.06 10.41
N PRO A 75 -1.09 -0.85 10.83
CA PRO A 75 -2.22 -0.18 10.21
C PRO A 75 -1.99 0.06 8.72
N ILE A 76 -3.02 -0.21 7.91
CA ILE A 76 -2.97 0.01 6.48
C ILE A 76 -4.23 0.71 6.00
N LEU A 77 -4.07 1.72 5.15
CA LEU A 77 -5.16 2.44 4.53
C LEU A 77 -5.15 2.20 3.03
N GLY A 78 -6.26 1.69 2.49
CA GLY A 78 -6.45 1.57 1.05
C GLY A 78 -7.10 2.82 0.49
N ILE A 79 -6.64 3.26 -0.68
CA ILE A 79 -7.18 4.43 -1.38
C ILE A 79 -7.66 3.98 -2.77
N CYS A 80 -8.90 4.33 -3.12
CA CYS A 80 -9.54 3.93 -4.39
C CYS A 80 -9.57 2.41 -4.51
N VAL A 81 -8.98 1.84 -5.57
CA VAL A 81 -8.94 0.40 -5.78
C VAL A 81 -8.22 -0.34 -4.64
N GLY A 82 -7.30 0.35 -3.94
CA GLY A 82 -6.65 -0.23 -2.77
C GLY A 82 -7.64 -0.65 -1.69
N MET A 83 -8.76 0.08 -1.52
CA MET A 83 -9.81 -0.30 -0.58
C MET A 83 -10.46 -1.62 -0.97
N GLN A 84 -10.67 -1.87 -2.25
CA GLN A 84 -11.26 -3.12 -2.73
C GLN A 84 -10.33 -4.31 -2.48
N ILE A 85 -9.02 -4.12 -2.68
CA ILE A 85 -8.04 -5.15 -2.42
C ILE A 85 -8.08 -5.54 -0.93
N LEU A 86 -8.09 -4.56 -0.05
CA LEU A 86 -8.13 -4.79 1.39
C LEU A 86 -9.45 -5.43 1.82
N GLY A 87 -10.56 -4.99 1.24
CA GLY A 87 -11.88 -5.55 1.53
C GLY A 87 -11.95 -7.03 1.21
N ASN A 88 -11.43 -7.44 0.06
CA ASN A 88 -11.41 -8.84 -0.33
C ASN A 88 -10.54 -9.68 0.60
N LYS A 89 -9.42 -9.15 1.04
CA LYS A 89 -8.56 -9.83 2.01
C LYS A 89 -9.25 -9.99 3.36
N SER A 90 -10.01 -8.97 3.78
CA SER A 90 -10.75 -9.03 5.02
C SER A 90 -11.83 -10.12 4.98
N ASP A 91 -12.48 -10.27 3.83
CA ASP A 91 -13.49 -11.31 3.65
C ASP A 91 -12.89 -12.72 3.69
N GLU A 92 -11.67 -12.86 3.24
CA GLU A 92 -10.95 -14.13 3.26
C GLU A 92 -10.35 -14.45 4.64
N GLY A 93 -10.06 -13.43 5.38
CA GLY A 93 -9.42 -13.54 6.66
C GLY A 93 -10.37 -13.57 7.80
#